data_88773f9e8836a293c20e3662e7875c73
#
_entry.id   88773f9e8836a293c20e3662e7875c73
#
_cell.length_a   1.000
_cell.length_b   1.000
_cell.length_c   1.000
_cell.angle_alpha   90.00
_cell.angle_beta   90.00
_cell.angle_gamma   90.00
#
_symmetry.space_group_name_H-M   'P 1'
#
loop_
_entity.id
_entity.type
_entity.pdbx_description
1 polymer ?
#
loop_
_entity_poly.entity_id
_entity_poly.type
_entity_poly.pdbx_seq_one_letter_code
_entity_poly.pdbx_strand_id
1 'polypeptide(L)'
;IDGSMGHRQAMSAVNMLWNTNGYFWDGRAEKLREQSIMPIQDPIEMNETLENVVEKLEQDTLYTHQFFRAFGTDDITSYRISLALEQFMNSIVSYRSKYDLYIEGEATFTEEEELGMELFFEEYNPFFPQTSGADCGHCHGGKNFSSQEYMNNGLDTLYDDNGRYDVTGLESDRGAMKV
;
A
#
# COMPACT_ATOMS: atom_id res chain seq x y z
N ILE A 1 -11.22 -13.05 17.25
CA ILE A 1 -11.56 -12.82 15.83
C ILE A 1 -12.71 -13.78 15.52
N ASP A 2 -13.86 -13.27 15.16
CA ASP A 2 -15.11 -14.01 14.98
C ASP A 2 -15.30 -14.59 13.55
N GLY A 3 -14.32 -14.39 12.66
CA GLY A 3 -14.37 -14.82 11.27
C GLY A 3 -15.00 -13.79 10.32
N SER A 4 -15.27 -12.58 10.77
CA SER A 4 -15.70 -11.48 9.90
C SER A 4 -14.66 -11.19 8.83
N MET A 5 -15.13 -10.86 7.62
CA MET A 5 -14.25 -10.51 6.48
C MET A 5 -14.33 -9.02 6.22
N GLY A 6 -13.18 -8.39 5.97
CA GLY A 6 -13.11 -7.02 5.49
C GLY A 6 -13.67 -6.89 4.08
N HIS A 7 -14.17 -5.71 3.74
CA HIS A 7 -14.71 -5.41 2.40
C HIS A 7 -13.64 -5.33 1.32
N ARG A 8 -12.39 -5.05 1.71
CA ARG A 8 -11.27 -4.90 0.80
C ARG A 8 -10.11 -5.81 1.18
N GLN A 9 -9.35 -6.25 0.20
CA GLN A 9 -8.09 -6.96 0.40
C GLN A 9 -7.04 -6.01 0.97
N ALA A 10 -6.12 -6.56 1.80
CA ALA A 10 -4.98 -5.79 2.28
C ALA A 10 -4.07 -5.33 1.13
N MET A 11 -3.53 -4.13 1.25
CA MET A 11 -2.51 -3.62 0.33
C MET A 11 -1.15 -4.22 0.66
N SER A 12 -0.21 -4.15 -0.31
CA SER A 12 1.19 -4.49 -0.07
C SER A 12 1.80 -3.56 0.99
N ALA A 13 2.59 -4.13 1.90
CA ALA A 13 3.38 -3.37 2.88
C ALA A 13 4.82 -3.08 2.41
N VAL A 14 5.16 -3.51 1.18
CA VAL A 14 6.52 -3.33 0.62
C VAL A 14 6.62 -1.97 -0.06
N ASN A 15 7.79 -1.34 0.06
CA ASN A 15 8.12 -0.05 -0.57
C ASN A 15 7.21 1.13 -0.17
N MET A 16 6.62 1.08 1.02
CA MET A 16 5.70 2.12 1.50
C MET A 16 6.36 3.49 1.66
N LEU A 17 7.70 3.54 1.81
CA LEU A 17 8.48 4.78 1.89
C LEU A 17 8.27 5.69 0.67
N TRP A 18 8.02 5.11 -0.50
CA TRP A 18 7.85 5.85 -1.76
C TRP A 18 6.38 6.12 -2.11
N ASN A 19 5.47 5.80 -1.19
CA ASN A 19 4.06 6.12 -1.38
C ASN A 19 3.81 7.60 -1.07
N THR A 20 3.39 8.37 -2.06
CA THR A 20 3.29 9.84 -1.98
C THR A 20 1.87 10.38 -1.90
N ASN A 21 0.85 9.54 -2.10
CA ASN A 21 -0.53 9.99 -2.22
C ASN A 21 -1.47 9.21 -1.29
N GLY A 22 -1.23 9.30 0.03
CA GLY A 22 -2.01 8.63 1.07
C GLY A 22 -1.84 7.11 1.12
N TYR A 23 -2.49 6.47 2.05
CA TYR A 23 -2.41 5.03 2.34
C TYR A 23 -3.81 4.42 2.37
N PHE A 24 -3.92 3.10 2.24
CA PHE A 24 -5.10 2.34 1.86
C PHE A 24 -5.51 2.57 0.39
N TRP A 25 -6.39 1.70 -0.12
CA TRP A 25 -6.89 1.78 -1.50
C TRP A 25 -7.59 3.10 -1.83
N ASP A 26 -8.22 3.73 -0.84
CA ASP A 26 -8.96 4.98 -0.95
C ASP A 26 -8.17 6.23 -0.50
N GLY A 27 -6.98 6.03 0.09
CA GLY A 27 -6.14 7.12 0.57
C GLY A 27 -6.63 7.79 1.85
N ARG A 28 -7.47 7.11 2.65
CA ARG A 28 -8.06 7.68 3.87
C ARG A 28 -7.05 8.00 4.99
N ALA A 29 -5.87 7.42 4.96
CA ALA A 29 -4.77 7.79 5.85
C ALA A 29 -3.74 8.62 5.08
N GLU A 30 -3.41 9.79 5.59
CA GLU A 30 -2.48 10.73 4.95
C GLU A 30 -1.02 10.32 5.14
N LYS A 31 -0.71 9.72 6.30
CA LYS A 31 0.64 9.31 6.69
C LYS A 31 0.68 7.83 7.06
N LEU A 32 1.84 7.20 6.84
CA LEU A 32 2.01 5.78 7.14
C LEU A 32 1.82 5.50 8.64
N ARG A 33 2.27 6.39 9.53
CA ARG A 33 2.04 6.26 10.97
C ARG A 33 0.57 6.31 11.37
N GLU A 34 -0.26 7.03 10.62
CA GLU A 34 -1.71 7.05 10.83
C GLU A 34 -2.33 5.74 10.38
N GLN A 35 -1.93 5.27 9.19
CA GLN A 35 -2.37 3.99 8.64
C GLN A 35 -2.01 2.83 9.58
N SER A 36 -0.80 2.84 10.16
CA SER A 36 -0.26 1.72 10.94
C SER A 36 -1.04 1.39 12.22
N ILE A 37 -1.76 2.36 12.78
CA ILE A 37 -2.56 2.19 14.00
C ILE A 37 -4.07 1.97 13.74
N MET A 38 -4.53 2.16 12.50
CA MET A 38 -5.95 1.99 12.18
C MET A 38 -6.40 0.52 12.26
N PRO A 39 -5.65 -0.47 11.77
CA PRO A 39 -6.00 -1.89 11.90
C PRO A 39 -6.08 -2.37 13.36
N ILE A 40 -5.34 -1.74 14.26
CA ILE A 40 -5.40 -2.06 15.68
C ILE A 40 -6.80 -1.76 16.24
N GLN A 41 -7.39 -0.64 15.80
CA GLN A 41 -8.66 -0.15 16.31
C GLN A 41 -9.88 -0.66 15.52
N ASP A 42 -9.66 -1.23 14.34
CA ASP A 42 -10.75 -1.70 13.49
C ASP A 42 -11.45 -2.92 14.13
N PRO A 43 -12.79 -2.86 14.31
CA PRO A 43 -13.57 -3.92 14.98
C PRO A 43 -13.51 -5.27 14.27
N ILE A 44 -13.30 -5.29 12.95
CA ILE A 44 -13.20 -6.53 12.16
C ILE A 44 -11.76 -7.02 11.97
N GLU A 45 -10.76 -6.22 12.38
CA GLU A 45 -9.34 -6.60 12.36
C GLU A 45 -8.88 -6.95 13.78
N MET A 46 -8.19 -6.06 14.49
CA MET A 46 -7.68 -6.38 15.84
C MET A 46 -8.67 -6.07 16.97
N ASN A 47 -9.61 -5.16 16.74
CA ASN A 47 -10.63 -4.72 17.72
C ASN A 47 -10.03 -4.39 19.08
N GLU A 48 -8.94 -3.62 19.11
CA GLU A 48 -8.22 -3.25 20.32
C GLU A 48 -8.20 -1.73 20.50
N THR A 49 -8.07 -1.23 21.71
CA THR A 49 -7.87 0.20 21.98
C THR A 49 -6.38 0.53 22.07
N LEU A 50 -5.99 1.74 21.62
CA LEU A 50 -4.60 2.17 21.71
C LEU A 50 -4.13 2.31 23.15
N GLU A 51 -5.02 2.68 24.06
CA GLU A 51 -4.77 2.76 25.50
C GLU A 51 -4.39 1.39 26.07
N ASN A 52 -5.14 0.35 25.73
CA ASN A 52 -4.88 -1.01 26.17
C ASN A 52 -3.59 -1.59 25.54
N VAL A 53 -3.28 -1.22 24.30
CA VAL A 53 -1.98 -1.56 23.67
C VAL A 53 -0.83 -0.92 24.43
N VAL A 54 -0.93 0.36 24.78
CA VAL A 54 0.10 1.07 25.58
C VAL A 54 0.29 0.35 26.92
N GLU A 55 -0.79 0.09 27.65
CA GLU A 55 -0.73 -0.60 28.94
C GLU A 55 -0.06 -1.99 28.83
N LYS A 56 -0.40 -2.78 27.82
CA LYS A 56 0.24 -4.08 27.56
C LYS A 56 1.75 -3.98 27.32
N LEU A 57 2.17 -2.98 26.56
CA LEU A 57 3.59 -2.77 26.25
C LEU A 57 4.37 -2.25 27.45
N GLU A 58 3.79 -1.40 28.28
CA GLU A 58 4.39 -0.89 29.51
C GLU A 58 4.63 -1.99 30.58
N GLN A 59 3.79 -3.02 30.59
CA GLN A 59 3.93 -4.17 31.49
C GLN A 59 5.10 -5.10 31.13
N ASP A 60 5.65 -4.99 29.91
CA ASP A 60 6.75 -5.82 29.45
C ASP A 60 8.05 -5.00 29.40
N THR A 61 9.02 -5.35 30.25
CA THR A 61 10.31 -4.68 30.34
C THR A 61 11.13 -4.73 29.04
N LEU A 62 10.86 -5.71 28.16
CA LEU A 62 11.50 -5.76 26.84
C LEU A 62 11.11 -4.54 26.01
N TYR A 63 9.82 -4.20 25.97
CA TYR A 63 9.35 -3.04 25.19
C TYR A 63 9.78 -1.73 25.83
N THR A 64 9.69 -1.56 27.14
CA THR A 64 10.15 -0.33 27.79
C THR A 64 11.63 -0.04 27.50
N HIS A 65 12.49 -1.10 27.53
CA HIS A 65 13.89 -0.96 27.14
C HIS A 65 14.09 -0.64 25.65
N GLN A 66 13.30 -1.23 24.76
CA GLN A 66 13.36 -0.92 23.32
C GLN A 66 12.91 0.51 23.04
N PHE A 67 11.85 0.98 23.69
CA PHE A 67 11.38 2.35 23.57
C PHE A 67 12.44 3.34 24.10
N PHE A 68 13.07 3.05 25.24
CA PHE A 68 14.18 3.87 25.74
C PHE A 68 15.33 3.96 24.73
N ARG A 69 15.70 2.85 24.10
CA ARG A 69 16.77 2.84 23.08
C ARG A 69 16.39 3.62 21.82
N ALA A 70 15.13 3.56 21.40
CA ALA A 70 14.65 4.18 20.18
C ALA A 70 14.35 5.67 20.36
N PHE A 71 13.79 6.08 21.50
CA PHE A 71 13.24 7.41 21.73
C PHE A 71 13.92 8.20 22.87
N GLY A 72 14.84 7.58 23.61
CA GLY A 72 15.52 8.21 24.74
C GLY A 72 14.66 8.28 26.02
N THR A 73 13.50 7.62 26.02
CA THR A 73 12.56 7.55 27.15
C THR A 73 11.82 6.22 27.15
N ASP A 74 11.49 5.70 28.30
CA ASP A 74 10.68 4.49 28.52
C ASP A 74 9.16 4.76 28.46
N ASP A 75 8.76 6.04 28.35
CA ASP A 75 7.37 6.44 28.21
C ASP A 75 6.80 5.95 26.86
N ILE A 76 5.88 5.01 26.88
CA ILE A 76 5.21 4.44 25.71
C ILE A 76 3.93 5.20 25.45
N THR A 77 3.78 5.71 24.23
CA THR A 77 2.57 6.40 23.78
C THR A 77 2.10 5.83 22.45
N SER A 78 0.82 5.95 22.14
CA SER A 78 0.26 5.56 20.84
C SER A 78 0.98 6.26 19.67
N TYR A 79 1.41 7.50 19.85
CA TYR A 79 2.20 8.24 18.88
C TYR A 79 3.58 7.60 18.64
N ARG A 80 4.29 7.22 19.72
CA ARG A 80 5.60 6.54 19.57
C ARG A 80 5.46 5.14 18.98
N ILE A 81 4.37 4.43 19.31
CA ILE A 81 4.03 3.16 18.68
C ILE A 81 3.87 3.36 17.17
N SER A 82 3.08 4.38 16.76
CA SER A 82 2.88 4.66 15.33
C SER A 82 4.18 5.02 14.60
N LEU A 83 5.09 5.76 15.23
CA LEU A 83 6.41 6.07 14.67
C LEU A 83 7.29 4.82 14.53
N ALA A 84 7.27 3.91 15.51
CA ALA A 84 8.02 2.66 15.44
C ALA A 84 7.51 1.76 14.31
N LEU A 85 6.18 1.65 14.16
CA LEU A 85 5.54 0.91 13.08
C LEU A 85 5.83 1.54 11.71
N GLU A 86 5.73 2.87 11.59
CA GLU A 86 6.11 3.59 10.37
C GLU A 86 7.56 3.30 9.97
N GLN A 87 8.49 3.34 10.93
CA GLN A 87 9.90 3.05 10.66
C GLN A 87 10.11 1.59 10.24
N PHE A 88 9.41 0.65 10.87
CA PHE A 88 9.46 -0.75 10.49
C PHE A 88 8.93 -0.97 9.07
N MET A 89 7.75 -0.44 8.74
CA MET A 89 7.15 -0.57 7.42
C MET A 89 8.02 0.09 6.34
N ASN A 90 8.63 1.24 6.62
CA ASN A 90 9.57 1.89 5.71
C ASN A 90 10.87 1.08 5.49
N SER A 91 11.20 0.16 6.38
CA SER A 91 12.35 -0.74 6.22
C SER A 91 12.07 -1.94 5.31
N ILE A 92 10.80 -2.20 4.99
CA ILE A 92 10.40 -3.31 4.11
C ILE A 92 10.59 -2.86 2.65
N VAL A 93 11.79 -3.05 2.14
CA VAL A 93 12.19 -2.60 0.81
C VAL A 93 12.45 -3.78 -0.11
N SER A 94 11.83 -3.76 -1.30
CA SER A 94 12.13 -4.65 -2.41
C SER A 94 12.73 -3.84 -3.56
N TYR A 95 13.94 -4.20 -4.00
CA TYR A 95 14.71 -3.46 -5.01
C TYR A 95 15.62 -4.37 -5.84
N ARG A 96 15.46 -5.69 -5.73
CA ARG A 96 16.27 -6.69 -6.42
C ARG A 96 15.41 -7.78 -7.06
N SER A 97 14.26 -7.39 -7.64
CA SER A 97 13.52 -8.31 -8.51
C SER A 97 14.33 -8.61 -9.78
N LYS A 98 13.93 -9.64 -10.51
CA LYS A 98 14.59 -9.94 -11.80
C LYS A 98 14.47 -8.74 -12.78
N TYR A 99 13.35 -7.99 -12.70
CA TYR A 99 13.14 -6.78 -13.48
C TYR A 99 14.15 -5.67 -13.10
N ASP A 100 14.34 -5.44 -11.77
CA ASP A 100 15.32 -4.45 -11.31
C ASP A 100 16.72 -4.80 -11.82
N LEU A 101 17.14 -6.05 -11.68
CA LEU A 101 18.42 -6.54 -12.14
C LEU A 101 18.57 -6.48 -13.68
N TYR A 102 17.47 -6.70 -14.42
CA TYR A 102 17.46 -6.56 -15.88
C TYR A 102 17.69 -5.11 -16.30
N ILE A 103 17.01 -4.16 -15.67
CA ILE A 103 17.17 -2.72 -15.93
C ILE A 103 18.61 -2.24 -15.58
N GLU A 104 19.22 -2.82 -14.55
CA GLU A 104 20.61 -2.54 -14.16
C GLU A 104 21.65 -3.28 -15.04
N GLY A 105 21.22 -4.18 -15.92
CA GLY A 105 22.08 -4.98 -16.77
C GLY A 105 22.75 -6.16 -16.06
N GLU A 106 22.26 -6.53 -14.86
CA GLU A 106 22.76 -7.63 -14.04
C GLU A 106 22.01 -8.96 -14.28
N ALA A 107 20.90 -8.94 -15.00
CA ALA A 107 20.15 -10.13 -15.38
C ALA A 107 19.69 -10.06 -16.84
N THR A 108 19.27 -11.22 -17.39
CA THR A 108 18.68 -11.33 -18.72
C THR A 108 17.26 -11.88 -18.59
N PHE A 109 16.35 -11.39 -19.42
CA PHE A 109 15.01 -11.93 -19.57
C PHE A 109 15.01 -13.10 -20.57
N THR A 110 14.02 -13.99 -20.45
CA THR A 110 13.66 -14.91 -21.52
C THR A 110 12.86 -14.17 -22.59
N GLU A 111 12.67 -14.79 -23.76
CA GLU A 111 11.86 -14.21 -24.85
C GLU A 111 10.43 -13.88 -24.38
N GLU A 112 9.84 -14.72 -23.52
CA GLU A 112 8.50 -14.51 -22.98
C GLU A 112 8.47 -13.35 -21.97
N GLU A 113 9.51 -13.18 -21.16
CA GLU A 113 9.62 -12.06 -20.22
C GLU A 113 9.84 -10.74 -20.94
N GLU A 114 10.65 -10.73 -22.02
CA GLU A 114 10.83 -9.54 -22.86
C GLU A 114 9.53 -9.15 -23.55
N LEU A 115 8.83 -10.12 -24.14
CA LEU A 115 7.51 -9.90 -24.74
C LEU A 115 6.50 -9.41 -23.70
N GLY A 116 6.50 -9.96 -22.48
CA GLY A 116 5.62 -9.53 -21.39
C GLY A 116 5.89 -8.07 -20.98
N MET A 117 7.16 -7.68 -20.92
CA MET A 117 7.56 -6.30 -20.63
C MET A 117 7.15 -5.35 -21.77
N GLU A 118 7.35 -5.74 -23.02
CA GLU A 118 6.93 -4.97 -24.19
C GLU A 118 5.42 -4.73 -24.18
N LEU A 119 4.63 -5.79 -24.04
CA LEU A 119 3.17 -5.71 -23.97
C LEU A 119 2.67 -4.84 -22.78
N PHE A 120 3.38 -4.85 -21.66
CA PHE A 120 3.01 -4.07 -20.48
C PHE A 120 3.12 -2.57 -20.70
N PHE A 121 4.16 -2.12 -21.43
CA PHE A 121 4.45 -0.70 -21.64
C PHE A 121 3.96 -0.17 -23.00
N GLU A 122 3.70 -1.03 -23.98
CA GLU A 122 3.21 -0.60 -25.29
C GLU A 122 1.72 -0.22 -25.21
N GLU A 123 1.38 0.91 -25.85
CA GLU A 123 0.01 1.42 -25.90
C GLU A 123 -0.96 0.49 -26.64
N TYR A 124 -2.18 0.41 -26.18
CA TYR A 124 -3.23 -0.32 -26.86
C TYR A 124 -3.67 0.42 -28.13
N ASN A 125 -3.63 -0.25 -29.27
CA ASN A 125 -4.12 0.26 -30.55
C ASN A 125 -5.42 -0.42 -30.96
N PRO A 126 -6.59 0.25 -30.88
CA PRO A 126 -7.87 -0.35 -31.20
C PRO A 126 -8.05 -0.69 -32.69
N PHE A 127 -7.21 -0.13 -33.57
CA PHE A 127 -7.25 -0.44 -35.01
C PHE A 127 -6.45 -1.70 -35.35
N PHE A 128 -5.47 -2.06 -34.53
CA PHE A 128 -4.61 -3.23 -34.73
C PHE A 128 -4.45 -4.02 -33.40
N PRO A 129 -5.54 -4.53 -32.83
CA PRO A 129 -5.52 -5.13 -31.47
C PRO A 129 -4.66 -6.39 -31.35
N GLN A 130 -4.40 -7.09 -32.49
CA GLN A 130 -3.57 -8.31 -32.50
C GLN A 130 -2.06 -8.02 -32.38
N THR A 131 -1.65 -6.78 -32.61
CA THR A 131 -0.25 -6.35 -32.59
C THR A 131 -0.02 -5.13 -31.68
N SER A 132 -0.98 -4.85 -30.81
CA SER A 132 -0.89 -3.75 -29.84
C SER A 132 -0.52 -4.22 -28.46
N GLY A 133 -0.02 -3.32 -27.65
CA GLY A 133 0.27 -3.55 -26.23
C GLY A 133 -0.98 -3.71 -25.37
N ALA A 134 -0.76 -4.01 -24.10
CA ALA A 134 -1.81 -4.10 -23.09
C ALA A 134 -2.05 -2.78 -22.34
N ASP A 135 -1.14 -1.81 -22.53
CA ASP A 135 -1.23 -0.45 -21.97
C ASP A 135 -1.29 -0.40 -20.44
N CYS A 136 -0.71 -1.40 -19.78
CA CYS A 136 -0.73 -1.49 -18.33
C CYS A 136 0.08 -0.37 -17.66
N GLY A 137 1.15 0.07 -18.34
CA GLY A 137 2.09 1.09 -17.84
C GLY A 137 1.47 2.46 -17.59
N HIS A 138 0.33 2.79 -18.23
CA HIS A 138 -0.41 4.02 -17.96
C HIS A 138 -0.88 4.12 -16.50
N CYS A 139 -1.43 3.03 -15.97
CA CYS A 139 -1.88 2.97 -14.58
C CYS A 139 -0.77 2.44 -13.65
N HIS A 140 -0.05 1.40 -14.09
CA HIS A 140 0.98 0.71 -13.31
C HIS A 140 2.39 1.16 -13.71
N GLY A 141 2.60 2.46 -13.81
CA GLY A 141 3.89 3.05 -14.19
C GLY A 141 4.85 3.26 -13.00
N GLY A 142 6.02 3.81 -13.32
CA GLY A 142 7.04 4.16 -12.33
C GLY A 142 7.78 2.97 -11.72
N LYS A 143 8.67 3.25 -10.76
CA LYS A 143 9.58 2.25 -10.18
C LYS A 143 8.88 1.18 -9.33
N ASN A 144 7.71 1.49 -8.79
CA ASN A 144 6.92 0.57 -7.97
C ASN A 144 5.73 -0.03 -8.71
N PHE A 145 5.63 0.14 -10.02
CA PHE A 145 4.46 -0.26 -10.82
C PHE A 145 3.15 0.30 -10.27
N SER A 146 3.19 1.53 -9.79
CA SER A 146 2.07 2.28 -9.25
C SER A 146 2.23 3.74 -9.62
N SER A 147 1.21 4.31 -10.26
CA SER A 147 1.14 5.75 -10.54
C SER A 147 0.92 6.59 -9.29
N GLN A 148 0.49 5.96 -8.18
CA GLN A 148 0.03 6.60 -6.95
C GLN A 148 -1.25 7.46 -7.13
N GLU A 149 -1.88 7.39 -8.30
CA GLU A 149 -3.13 8.09 -8.58
C GLU A 149 -4.33 7.23 -8.17
N TYR A 150 -5.48 7.87 -8.07
CA TYR A 150 -6.75 7.19 -7.82
C TYR A 150 -7.53 7.12 -9.11
N MET A 151 -7.76 5.90 -9.59
CA MET A 151 -8.41 5.67 -10.87
C MET A 151 -9.56 4.68 -10.74
N ASN A 152 -10.59 4.90 -11.54
CA ASN A 152 -11.65 3.94 -11.75
C ASN A 152 -11.29 3.10 -12.98
N ASN A 153 -11.28 1.78 -12.84
CA ASN A 153 -10.93 0.86 -13.94
C ASN A 153 -12.02 0.72 -15.02
N GLY A 154 -13.20 1.33 -14.80
CA GLY A 154 -14.30 1.34 -15.76
C GLY A 154 -15.03 0.00 -15.93
N LEU A 155 -14.79 -0.99 -15.07
CA LEU A 155 -15.43 -2.30 -15.16
C LEU A 155 -16.86 -2.29 -14.64
N ASP A 156 -17.16 -1.43 -13.65
CA ASP A 156 -18.46 -1.36 -13.00
C ASP A 156 -19.18 -0.06 -13.33
N THR A 157 -20.50 -0.14 -13.51
CA THR A 157 -21.40 1.01 -13.63
C THR A 157 -22.19 1.27 -12.35
N LEU A 158 -22.26 0.28 -11.47
CA LEU A 158 -22.82 0.36 -10.12
C LEU A 158 -21.76 -0.13 -9.16
N TYR A 159 -21.45 0.63 -8.13
CA TYR A 159 -20.37 0.34 -7.21
C TYR A 159 -20.91 -0.16 -5.88
N ASP A 160 -20.54 -1.38 -5.49
CA ASP A 160 -20.72 -1.90 -4.14
C ASP A 160 -19.75 -1.22 -3.15
N ASP A 161 -18.60 -0.77 -3.65
CA ASP A 161 -17.59 0.01 -2.94
C ASP A 161 -17.39 1.36 -3.65
N ASN A 162 -17.71 2.44 -2.98
CA ASN A 162 -17.57 3.79 -3.55
C ASN A 162 -16.12 4.24 -3.73
N GLY A 163 -15.15 3.49 -3.22
CA GLY A 163 -13.73 3.84 -3.33
C GLY A 163 -13.38 5.14 -2.62
N ARG A 164 -12.59 5.97 -3.30
CA ARG A 164 -12.15 7.27 -2.78
C ARG A 164 -13.29 8.27 -2.53
N TYR A 165 -14.45 8.09 -3.16
CA TYR A 165 -15.63 8.94 -2.90
C TYR A 165 -15.98 8.99 -1.41
N ASP A 166 -15.84 7.88 -0.68
CA ASP A 166 -16.15 7.84 0.76
C ASP A 166 -15.20 8.73 1.59
N VAL A 167 -14.05 9.12 1.03
CA VAL A 167 -13.08 10.02 1.66
C VAL A 167 -13.29 11.48 1.23
N THR A 168 -13.56 11.71 -0.04
CA THR A 168 -13.58 13.07 -0.62
C THR A 168 -14.97 13.65 -0.81
N GLY A 169 -15.99 12.82 -0.96
CA GLY A 169 -17.35 13.22 -1.34
C GLY A 169 -17.49 13.72 -2.78
N LEU A 170 -16.45 13.60 -3.60
CA LEU A 170 -16.45 14.05 -4.99
C LEU A 170 -16.95 12.94 -5.93
N GLU A 171 -17.95 13.23 -6.76
CA GLU A 171 -18.48 12.23 -7.72
C GLU A 171 -17.43 11.75 -8.71
N SER A 172 -16.43 12.54 -9.04
CA SER A 172 -15.30 12.14 -9.88
C SER A 172 -14.47 11.00 -9.28
N ASP A 173 -14.52 10.83 -7.95
CA ASP A 173 -13.75 9.85 -7.21
C ASP A 173 -14.54 8.54 -6.94
N ARG A 174 -15.79 8.46 -7.44
CA ARG A 174 -16.63 7.29 -7.22
C ARG A 174 -16.06 6.05 -7.89
N GLY A 175 -15.86 4.99 -7.10
CA GLY A 175 -15.23 3.74 -7.53
C GLY A 175 -13.73 3.84 -7.82
N ALA A 176 -13.12 5.01 -7.58
CA ALA A 176 -11.69 5.18 -7.76
C ALA A 176 -10.90 4.56 -6.61
N MET A 177 -9.85 3.81 -6.95
CA MET A 177 -8.90 3.19 -6.03
C MET A 177 -7.49 3.59 -6.42
N LYS A 178 -6.56 3.47 -5.50
CA LYS A 178 -5.14 3.70 -5.79
C LYS A 178 -4.60 2.65 -6.75
N VAL A 179 -3.83 3.11 -7.73
CA VAL A 179 -3.17 2.27 -8.73
C VAL A 179 -1.65 2.37 -8.57
#